data_884ccda522db05a1788b6a0c7496129b
#
_entry.id   884ccda522db05a1788b6a0c7496129b
#
_cell.length_a   1.000
_cell.length_b   1.000
_cell.length_c   1.000
_cell.angle_alpha   90.00
_cell.angle_beta   90.00
_cell.angle_gamma   90.00
#
_symmetry.space_group_name_H-M   'P 1'
#
loop_
_entity.id
_entity.type
_entity.pdbx_description
1 polymer ?
#
loop_
_entity_poly.entity_id
_entity_poly.type
_entity_poly.pdbx_seq_one_letter_code
_entity_poly.pdbx_strand_id
1 'polypeptide(L)'
;MKRMLMIINILTILTLVGTVQADALSIYEIQHTTDANGISLQNGNIIDCLGGIVTHKPHTGRPRLIIQDPNYPDGWSAIQVKDLYSTGVFVDVNVGDWLSFTNVMVEDNKGTTFLQYIRDNNASFSIVSTNNPLPIPKVVKIDEIAGPLEGLNAWVVPDYNAEKYEAMLIKIIDVYVQDTGYGKAYDNYLLASNVDPNLTCWASDYMNADKDKGLIYHPYIEIGQNFCGVTGVLEQYTGEKEGFYYDYYQLLTTSTEAFAIDQTADFDDDCDVDFADFNIFAEHWLQTGCSEPDWCGGADLTKEKPDGLVDTFDLLKFAQLWLEGR
;
A
#
# COMPACT_ATOMS: atom_id res chain seq x y z
N MET A 1 -37.25 -13.98 81.72
CA MET A 1 -37.45 -13.89 80.28
C MET A 1 -36.21 -13.18 79.66
N LYS A 2 -35.28 -13.95 79.11
CA LYS A 2 -34.09 -13.43 78.45
C LYS A 2 -34.42 -13.35 76.93
N ARG A 3 -34.42 -12.14 76.35
CA ARG A 3 -34.56 -11.92 74.92
C ARG A 3 -33.18 -12.10 74.28
N MET A 4 -33.06 -13.10 73.46
CA MET A 4 -31.87 -13.36 72.65
C MET A 4 -31.94 -12.49 71.35
N LEU A 5 -31.05 -11.56 71.22
CA LEU A 5 -30.91 -10.70 70.00
C LEU A 5 -30.11 -11.51 68.97
N MET A 6 -30.75 -11.86 67.91
CA MET A 6 -30.12 -12.52 66.77
C MET A 6 -29.60 -11.45 65.80
N ILE A 7 -28.28 -11.28 65.73
CA ILE A 7 -27.63 -10.35 64.77
C ILE A 7 -27.44 -11.15 63.48
N ILE A 8 -28.18 -10.78 62.43
CA ILE A 8 -28.00 -11.32 61.09
C ILE A 8 -26.90 -10.48 60.42
N ASN A 9 -25.71 -11.04 60.22
CA ASN A 9 -24.68 -10.46 59.41
C ASN A 9 -25.02 -10.72 57.93
N ILE A 10 -25.44 -9.69 57.20
CA ILE A 10 -25.59 -9.77 55.76
C ILE A 10 -24.21 -9.54 55.16
N LEU A 11 -23.60 -10.62 54.71
CA LEU A 11 -22.35 -10.57 53.95
C LEU A 11 -22.65 -10.14 52.49
N THR A 12 -22.48 -8.86 52.19
CA THR A 12 -22.60 -8.34 50.82
C THR A 12 -21.40 -8.80 50.04
N ILE A 13 -21.56 -9.82 49.22
CA ILE A 13 -20.52 -10.23 48.22
C ILE A 13 -20.58 -9.21 47.09
N LEU A 14 -19.62 -8.29 47.07
CA LEU A 14 -19.37 -7.41 45.94
C LEU A 14 -18.67 -8.24 44.84
N THR A 15 -19.44 -8.73 43.91
CA THR A 15 -18.85 -9.32 42.67
C THR A 15 -18.29 -8.17 41.85
N LEU A 16 -16.97 -7.99 41.88
CA LEU A 16 -16.24 -7.21 40.90
C LEU A 16 -16.39 -7.95 39.56
N VAL A 17 -17.34 -7.53 38.76
CA VAL A 17 -17.35 -7.91 37.34
C VAL A 17 -16.25 -7.05 36.71
N GLY A 18 -15.04 -7.58 36.68
CA GLY A 18 -13.99 -7.05 35.86
C GLY A 18 -14.46 -7.16 34.41
N THR A 19 -14.72 -6.06 33.76
CA THR A 19 -14.83 -6.02 32.31
C THR A 19 -13.47 -6.46 31.77
N VAL A 20 -13.40 -7.66 31.24
CA VAL A 20 -12.25 -8.07 30.40
C VAL A 20 -12.37 -7.17 29.16
N GLN A 21 -11.61 -6.11 29.14
CA GLN A 21 -11.42 -5.32 27.93
C GLN A 21 -10.65 -6.25 27.00
N ALA A 22 -11.22 -6.57 25.85
CA ALA A 22 -10.51 -7.31 24.84
C ALA A 22 -9.25 -6.51 24.46
N ASP A 23 -8.11 -7.17 24.36
CA ASP A 23 -6.91 -6.50 23.90
C ASP A 23 -7.13 -5.93 22.49
N ALA A 24 -6.58 -4.75 22.23
CA ALA A 24 -6.67 -4.13 20.90
C ALA A 24 -5.89 -4.99 19.89
N LEU A 25 -6.48 -5.22 18.73
CA LEU A 25 -5.92 -6.04 17.67
C LEU A 25 -4.95 -5.22 16.80
N SER A 26 -3.89 -5.84 16.34
CA SER A 26 -3.04 -5.30 15.25
C SER A 26 -3.78 -5.37 13.91
N ILE A 27 -3.34 -4.60 12.93
CA ILE A 27 -3.86 -4.71 11.55
C ILE A 27 -3.64 -6.14 11.03
N TYR A 28 -2.49 -6.75 11.34
CA TYR A 28 -2.21 -8.14 10.97
C TYR A 28 -3.27 -9.12 11.49
N GLU A 29 -3.67 -9.03 12.74
CA GLU A 29 -4.69 -9.91 13.33
C GLU A 29 -6.09 -9.67 12.75
N ILE A 30 -6.34 -8.48 12.21
CA ILE A 30 -7.61 -8.15 11.55
C ILE A 30 -7.62 -8.66 10.10
N GLN A 31 -6.52 -8.46 9.36
CA GLN A 31 -6.43 -8.77 7.93
C GLN A 31 -6.10 -10.24 7.66
N HIS A 32 -5.20 -10.84 8.46
CA HIS A 32 -4.72 -12.19 8.19
C HIS A 32 -5.85 -13.20 8.24
N THR A 33 -6.08 -13.86 7.11
CA THR A 33 -7.13 -14.86 6.96
C THR A 33 -6.63 -16.09 6.22
N THR A 34 -7.30 -17.20 6.44
CA THR A 34 -7.17 -18.44 5.66
C THR A 34 -8.46 -18.79 4.92
N ASP A 35 -9.42 -17.86 4.94
CA ASP A 35 -10.65 -18.00 4.15
C ASP A 35 -10.33 -17.93 2.66
N ALA A 36 -10.95 -18.85 1.90
CA ALA A 36 -10.69 -18.96 0.46
C ALA A 36 -11.21 -17.74 -0.35
N ASN A 37 -12.04 -16.89 0.24
CA ASN A 37 -12.56 -15.67 -0.38
C ASN A 37 -11.92 -14.41 0.22
N GLY A 38 -10.83 -14.53 0.99
CA GLY A 38 -10.16 -13.39 1.61
C GLY A 38 -10.89 -12.78 2.82
N ILE A 39 -12.01 -13.35 3.27
CA ILE A 39 -12.84 -12.74 4.31
C ILE A 39 -12.12 -12.75 5.66
N SER A 40 -12.02 -11.58 6.27
CA SER A 40 -11.46 -11.42 7.62
C SER A 40 -12.22 -12.25 8.66
N LEU A 41 -11.48 -12.89 9.55
CA LEU A 41 -12.07 -13.60 10.72
C LEU A 41 -12.76 -12.64 11.70
N GLN A 42 -12.48 -11.35 11.60
CA GLN A 42 -13.09 -10.30 12.42
C GLN A 42 -14.32 -9.65 11.78
N ASN A 43 -14.71 -10.08 10.58
CA ASN A 43 -15.84 -9.50 9.85
C ASN A 43 -17.11 -9.42 10.70
N GLY A 44 -17.71 -8.23 10.80
CA GLY A 44 -18.89 -7.93 11.61
C GLY A 44 -18.63 -7.64 13.08
N ASN A 45 -17.40 -7.78 13.57
CA ASN A 45 -17.05 -7.49 14.96
C ASN A 45 -16.74 -6.00 15.17
N ILE A 46 -17.09 -5.49 16.34
CA ILE A 46 -16.64 -4.20 16.85
C ILE A 46 -15.42 -4.45 17.72
N ILE A 47 -14.32 -3.79 17.39
CA ILE A 47 -13.01 -4.02 17.99
C ILE A 47 -12.29 -2.72 18.31
N ASP A 48 -11.27 -2.82 19.15
CA ASP A 48 -10.20 -1.83 19.27
C ASP A 48 -9.05 -2.25 18.35
N CYS A 49 -8.42 -1.28 17.64
CA CYS A 49 -7.32 -1.54 16.73
C CYS A 49 -6.09 -0.72 17.14
N LEU A 50 -4.93 -1.36 17.23
CA LEU A 50 -3.64 -0.71 17.52
C LEU A 50 -3.25 0.29 16.44
N GLY A 51 -3.82 0.12 15.23
CA GLY A 51 -3.67 1.04 14.11
C GLY A 51 -2.33 0.97 13.39
N GLY A 52 -1.97 2.09 12.76
CA GLY A 52 -0.76 2.20 11.95
C GLY A 52 -0.56 3.62 11.44
N ILE A 53 0.47 3.79 10.62
CA ILE A 53 0.83 5.06 9.98
C ILE A 53 -0.12 5.32 8.81
N VAL A 54 -0.68 6.52 8.73
CA VAL A 54 -1.44 6.97 7.56
C VAL A 54 -0.51 7.08 6.37
N THR A 55 -0.65 6.17 5.42
CA THR A 55 0.13 6.15 4.18
C THR A 55 -0.53 6.98 3.09
N HIS A 56 -1.86 7.05 3.10
CA HIS A 56 -2.59 7.80 2.09
C HIS A 56 -3.92 8.34 2.62
N LYS A 57 -4.29 9.53 2.13
CA LYS A 57 -5.57 10.20 2.39
C LYS A 57 -6.17 10.62 1.06
N PRO A 58 -7.04 9.78 0.46
CA PRO A 58 -7.64 10.06 -0.84
C PRO A 58 -8.39 11.39 -0.90
N HIS A 59 -8.26 12.10 -2.00
CA HIS A 59 -8.94 13.38 -2.23
C HIS A 59 -10.33 13.21 -2.83
N THR A 60 -10.64 12.03 -3.38
CA THR A 60 -11.91 11.75 -4.07
C THR A 60 -12.64 10.59 -3.41
N GLY A 61 -13.93 10.49 -3.69
CA GLY A 61 -14.78 9.45 -3.14
C GLY A 61 -15.25 9.73 -1.71
N ARG A 62 -15.62 8.68 -0.98
CA ARG A 62 -16.00 8.78 0.44
C ARG A 62 -14.75 9.03 1.28
N PRO A 63 -14.86 9.86 2.34
CA PRO A 63 -13.74 10.11 3.24
C PRO A 63 -13.21 8.80 3.80
N ARG A 64 -11.93 8.55 3.56
CA ARG A 64 -11.21 7.37 4.01
C ARG A 64 -9.75 7.68 4.26
N LEU A 65 -9.12 6.85 5.05
CA LEU A 65 -7.68 6.81 5.24
C LEU A 65 -7.19 5.43 4.85
N ILE A 66 -5.93 5.35 4.47
CA ILE A 66 -5.21 4.09 4.36
C ILE A 66 -4.11 4.13 5.41
N ILE A 67 -4.07 3.11 6.27
CA ILE A 67 -3.09 3.01 7.34
C ILE A 67 -2.32 1.70 7.20
N GLN A 68 -1.04 1.73 7.56
CA GLN A 68 -0.16 0.56 7.50
C GLN A 68 0.71 0.46 8.75
N ASP A 69 0.83 -0.74 9.30
CA ASP A 69 1.74 -1.07 10.39
C ASP A 69 3.09 -1.55 9.81
N PRO A 70 4.18 -0.77 9.95
CA PRO A 70 5.48 -1.12 9.39
C PRO A 70 6.14 -2.35 10.03
N ASN A 71 5.58 -2.87 11.13
CA ASN A 71 6.12 -4.06 11.79
C ASN A 71 5.85 -5.36 11.02
N TYR A 72 4.98 -5.33 10.01
CA TYR A 72 4.64 -6.49 9.18
C TYR A 72 4.88 -6.20 7.69
N PRO A 73 6.15 -6.01 7.26
CA PRO A 73 6.46 -5.56 5.90
C PRO A 73 6.14 -6.59 4.81
N ASP A 74 5.95 -7.84 5.17
CA ASP A 74 5.76 -8.93 4.21
C ASP A 74 4.30 -9.20 3.82
N GLY A 75 3.36 -8.56 4.50
CA GLY A 75 1.93 -8.71 4.19
C GLY A 75 1.01 -8.49 5.37
N TRP A 76 -0.29 -8.34 5.09
CA TRP A 76 -1.37 -8.23 6.08
C TRP A 76 -1.24 -7.04 7.03
N SER A 77 -0.51 -6.00 6.59
CA SER A 77 -0.10 -4.89 7.46
C SER A 77 -0.89 -3.61 7.26
N ALA A 78 -1.78 -3.55 6.28
CA ALA A 78 -2.48 -2.33 5.95
C ALA A 78 -4.00 -2.54 5.88
N ILE A 79 -4.75 -1.47 6.11
CA ILE A 79 -6.20 -1.52 6.08
C ILE A 79 -6.78 -0.14 5.72
N GLN A 80 -7.91 -0.13 5.05
CA GLN A 80 -8.69 1.09 4.82
C GLN A 80 -9.53 1.42 6.06
N VAL A 81 -9.62 2.71 6.40
CA VAL A 81 -10.55 3.21 7.44
C VAL A 81 -11.54 4.16 6.77
N LYS A 82 -12.82 3.84 6.80
CA LYS A 82 -13.88 4.61 6.13
C LYS A 82 -14.73 5.41 7.12
N ASP A 83 -14.88 6.71 6.88
CA ASP A 83 -15.90 7.54 7.53
C ASP A 83 -17.24 7.36 6.79
N LEU A 84 -18.02 6.40 7.26
CA LEU A 84 -19.22 5.94 6.57
C LEU A 84 -20.25 7.07 6.32
N TYR A 85 -20.32 8.02 7.22
CA TYR A 85 -21.32 9.12 7.15
C TYR A 85 -20.74 10.43 6.60
N SER A 86 -19.50 10.43 6.11
CA SER A 86 -18.82 11.62 5.58
C SER A 86 -18.84 12.80 6.58
N THR A 87 -18.57 12.51 7.84
CA THR A 87 -18.64 13.49 8.92
C THR A 87 -17.46 14.44 8.97
N GLY A 88 -16.42 14.19 8.15
CA GLY A 88 -15.18 14.96 8.13
C GLY A 88 -14.32 14.71 9.37
N VAL A 89 -14.49 13.57 10.04
CA VAL A 89 -13.79 13.23 11.28
C VAL A 89 -12.26 13.19 11.09
N PHE A 90 -11.79 12.91 9.89
CA PHE A 90 -10.36 12.82 9.56
C PHE A 90 -9.77 14.11 8.97
N VAL A 91 -10.43 15.26 9.10
CA VAL A 91 -9.98 16.52 8.47
C VAL A 91 -8.57 16.92 8.93
N ASP A 92 -8.28 16.77 10.22
CA ASP A 92 -7.01 17.15 10.85
C ASP A 92 -5.95 16.04 10.84
N VAL A 93 -6.26 14.88 10.26
CA VAL A 93 -5.32 13.77 10.13
C VAL A 93 -4.44 13.98 8.90
N ASN A 94 -3.15 13.74 9.04
CA ASN A 94 -2.16 13.90 7.97
C ASN A 94 -1.49 12.56 7.65
N VAL A 95 -0.96 12.46 6.43
CA VAL A 95 -0.04 11.38 6.06
C VAL A 95 1.18 11.44 6.98
N GLY A 96 1.61 10.27 7.50
CA GLY A 96 2.65 10.16 8.51
C GLY A 96 2.16 10.19 9.96
N ASP A 97 0.87 10.43 10.22
CA ASP A 97 0.31 10.27 11.56
C ASP A 97 0.09 8.78 11.87
N TRP A 98 0.46 8.34 13.07
CA TRP A 98 0.08 7.02 13.59
C TRP A 98 -1.26 7.14 14.32
N LEU A 99 -2.25 6.41 13.87
CA LEU A 99 -3.57 6.38 14.49
C LEU A 99 -3.82 5.06 15.20
N SER A 100 -4.55 5.11 16.33
CA SER A 100 -5.20 3.96 16.96
C SER A 100 -6.70 4.18 17.01
N PHE A 101 -7.47 3.11 17.06
CA PHE A 101 -8.93 3.16 16.98
C PHE A 101 -9.58 2.38 18.11
N THR A 102 -10.74 2.86 18.57
CA THR A 102 -11.57 2.21 19.57
C THR A 102 -13.00 2.07 19.05
N ASN A 103 -13.62 0.91 19.29
CA ASN A 103 -14.99 0.60 18.90
C ASN A 103 -15.26 0.76 17.38
N VAL A 104 -14.32 0.41 16.53
CA VAL A 104 -14.51 0.39 15.08
C VAL A 104 -15.05 -0.97 14.64
N MET A 105 -15.90 -0.97 13.62
CA MET A 105 -16.44 -2.21 13.06
C MET A 105 -15.55 -2.69 11.91
N VAL A 106 -15.20 -3.97 11.94
CA VAL A 106 -14.56 -4.63 10.79
C VAL A 106 -15.65 -5.02 9.81
N GLU A 107 -15.52 -4.61 8.57
CA GLU A 107 -16.42 -5.02 7.49
C GLU A 107 -15.59 -5.52 6.31
N ASP A 108 -15.99 -6.68 5.83
CA ASP A 108 -15.56 -7.18 4.54
C ASP A 108 -16.67 -6.95 3.52
N ASN A 109 -16.35 -6.26 2.46
CA ASN A 109 -17.27 -5.98 1.37
C ASN A 109 -16.69 -6.48 0.05
N LYS A 110 -17.11 -7.66 -0.34
CA LYS A 110 -16.69 -8.30 -1.60
C LYS A 110 -15.17 -8.51 -1.68
N GLY A 111 -14.59 -9.00 -0.59
CA GLY A 111 -13.16 -9.27 -0.48
C GLY A 111 -12.32 -8.10 0.02
N THR A 112 -12.84 -6.88 0.03
CA THR A 112 -12.11 -5.75 0.62
C THR A 112 -12.41 -5.63 2.11
N THR A 113 -11.43 -5.85 2.96
CA THR A 113 -11.54 -5.66 4.42
C THR A 113 -11.25 -4.21 4.80
N PHE A 114 -12.09 -3.61 5.62
CA PHE A 114 -11.88 -2.25 6.11
C PHE A 114 -12.46 -2.00 7.50
N LEU A 115 -11.95 -0.99 8.17
CA LEU A 115 -12.52 -0.48 9.41
C LEU A 115 -13.59 0.57 9.09
N GLN A 116 -14.79 0.36 9.60
CA GLN A 116 -15.84 1.38 9.57
C GLN A 116 -15.78 2.23 10.84
N TYR A 117 -15.54 3.52 10.66
CA TYR A 117 -15.72 4.49 11.72
C TYR A 117 -17.20 4.88 11.80
N ILE A 118 -17.89 4.37 12.83
CA ILE A 118 -19.33 4.60 13.03
C ILE A 118 -19.53 5.31 14.38
N ARG A 119 -20.00 6.55 14.34
CA ARG A 119 -20.24 7.33 15.57
C ARG A 119 -21.22 6.69 16.53
N ASP A 120 -22.24 6.02 16.00
CA ASP A 120 -23.29 5.39 16.82
C ASP A 120 -22.74 4.22 17.67
N ASN A 121 -21.59 3.65 17.28
CA ASN A 121 -20.86 2.65 18.06
C ASN A 121 -19.91 3.26 19.09
N ASN A 122 -19.95 4.57 19.32
CA ASN A 122 -18.95 5.32 20.11
C ASN A 122 -17.51 5.13 19.56
N ALA A 123 -17.39 4.96 18.25
CA ALA A 123 -16.08 4.88 17.61
C ALA A 123 -15.28 6.15 17.87
N SER A 124 -14.01 5.96 18.19
CA SER A 124 -13.05 7.05 18.37
C SER A 124 -11.69 6.67 17.82
N PHE A 125 -10.85 7.66 17.57
CA PHE A 125 -9.45 7.44 17.26
C PHE A 125 -8.56 8.40 18.05
N SER A 126 -7.29 8.05 18.16
CA SER A 126 -6.26 8.90 18.74
C SER A 126 -5.07 9.00 17.80
N ILE A 127 -4.49 10.20 17.69
CA ILE A 127 -3.19 10.38 17.05
C ILE A 127 -2.13 10.02 18.10
N VAL A 128 -1.45 8.90 17.89
CA VAL A 128 -0.42 8.37 18.80
C VAL A 128 0.90 9.10 18.62
N SER A 129 1.27 9.35 17.37
CA SER A 129 2.47 10.12 17.00
C SER A 129 2.27 10.75 15.62
N THR A 130 3.10 11.73 15.28
CA THR A 130 3.04 12.46 14.02
C THR A 130 4.39 12.46 13.31
N ASN A 131 4.41 12.75 12.01
CA ASN A 131 5.63 12.81 11.20
C ASN A 131 6.45 11.51 11.25
N ASN A 132 5.77 10.36 11.34
CA ASN A 132 6.45 9.08 11.19
C ASN A 132 6.89 8.91 9.74
N PRO A 133 8.06 8.30 9.48
CA PRO A 133 8.45 7.91 8.13
C PRO A 133 7.41 6.94 7.57
N LEU A 134 7.10 7.07 6.28
CA LEU A 134 6.20 6.11 5.63
C LEU A 134 6.86 4.73 5.56
N PRO A 135 6.07 3.66 5.62
CA PRO A 135 6.56 2.33 5.32
C PRO A 135 7.19 2.29 3.93
N ILE A 136 8.32 1.58 3.81
CA ILE A 136 8.94 1.33 2.52
C ILE A 136 7.97 0.51 1.67
N PRO A 137 7.70 0.89 0.40
CA PRO A 137 6.84 0.11 -0.47
C PRO A 137 7.35 -1.33 -0.62
N LYS A 138 6.48 -2.31 -0.45
CA LYS A 138 6.84 -3.71 -0.70
C LYS A 138 7.05 -3.91 -2.19
N VAL A 139 8.26 -4.27 -2.59
CA VAL A 139 8.55 -4.63 -3.99
C VAL A 139 7.89 -5.96 -4.30
N VAL A 140 7.12 -5.99 -5.39
CA VAL A 140 6.39 -7.16 -5.87
C VAL A 140 6.49 -7.25 -7.39
N LYS A 141 6.44 -8.47 -7.91
CA LYS A 141 6.27 -8.68 -9.35
C LYS A 141 4.78 -8.77 -9.69
N ILE A 142 4.46 -8.47 -10.93
CA ILE A 142 3.06 -8.47 -11.37
C ILE A 142 2.42 -9.87 -11.27
N ASP A 143 3.20 -10.94 -11.38
CA ASP A 143 2.75 -12.32 -11.23
C ASP A 143 2.39 -12.71 -9.77
N GLU A 144 2.81 -11.89 -8.79
CA GLU A 144 2.40 -12.06 -7.39
C GLU A 144 1.00 -11.52 -7.10
N ILE A 145 0.47 -10.66 -7.97
CA ILE A 145 -0.81 -9.97 -7.76
C ILE A 145 -1.80 -10.13 -8.92
N ALA A 146 -1.33 -10.49 -10.11
CA ALA A 146 -2.14 -10.61 -11.32
C ALA A 146 -2.17 -12.06 -11.79
N GLY A 147 -3.35 -12.48 -12.25
CA GLY A 147 -3.50 -13.71 -13.03
C GLY A 147 -3.40 -13.41 -14.52
N PRO A 148 -3.16 -14.45 -15.36
CA PRO A 148 -3.21 -14.29 -16.80
C PRO A 148 -4.61 -13.87 -17.25
N LEU A 149 -4.69 -12.98 -18.25
CA LEU A 149 -5.95 -12.62 -18.88
C LEU A 149 -6.49 -13.82 -19.68
N GLU A 150 -7.56 -14.45 -19.22
CA GLU A 150 -8.20 -15.55 -19.93
C GLU A 150 -9.62 -15.17 -20.41
N GLY A 151 -9.83 -15.21 -21.70
CA GLY A 151 -11.14 -15.10 -22.33
C GLY A 151 -11.88 -13.78 -22.09
N LEU A 152 -13.21 -13.82 -22.17
CA LEU A 152 -14.09 -12.65 -22.01
C LEU A 152 -14.16 -12.11 -20.58
N ASN A 153 -13.61 -12.83 -19.60
CA ASN A 153 -13.58 -12.46 -18.19
C ASN A 153 -12.17 -12.01 -17.76
N ALA A 154 -11.48 -11.28 -18.63
CA ALA A 154 -10.16 -10.73 -18.38
C ALA A 154 -10.05 -9.84 -17.10
N TRP A 155 -11.16 -9.59 -16.45
CA TRP A 155 -11.31 -8.77 -15.27
C TRP A 155 -11.48 -9.58 -13.98
N VAL A 156 -11.56 -10.90 -14.07
CA VAL A 156 -11.68 -11.77 -12.90
C VAL A 156 -10.32 -12.34 -12.59
N VAL A 157 -9.79 -11.97 -11.44
CA VAL A 157 -8.60 -12.61 -10.85
C VAL A 157 -9.13 -13.74 -9.95
N PRO A 158 -9.06 -14.99 -10.36
CA PRO A 158 -9.63 -16.10 -9.57
C PRO A 158 -8.82 -16.48 -8.35
N ASP A 159 -7.70 -15.81 -8.13
CA ASP A 159 -6.74 -16.14 -7.09
C ASP A 159 -6.54 -14.97 -6.12
N TYR A 160 -6.80 -15.22 -4.84
CA TYR A 160 -6.58 -14.25 -3.76
C TYR A 160 -5.11 -14.19 -3.30
N ASN A 161 -4.17 -14.51 -4.16
CA ASN A 161 -2.73 -14.50 -3.84
C ASN A 161 -2.23 -13.12 -3.40
N ALA A 162 -2.85 -12.06 -3.91
CA ALA A 162 -2.52 -10.70 -3.55
C ALA A 162 -3.21 -10.18 -2.28
N GLU A 163 -4.10 -10.97 -1.68
CA GLU A 163 -4.86 -10.59 -0.47
C GLU A 163 -3.96 -10.08 0.66
N LYS A 164 -2.81 -10.74 0.86
CA LYS A 164 -1.82 -10.31 1.85
C LYS A 164 -1.28 -8.89 1.64
N TYR A 165 -1.41 -8.34 0.45
CA TYR A 165 -0.96 -6.99 0.09
C TYR A 165 -2.10 -5.97 0.05
N GLU A 166 -3.33 -6.37 0.37
CA GLU A 166 -4.46 -5.46 0.37
C GLU A 166 -4.19 -4.23 1.24
N ALA A 167 -4.52 -3.05 0.71
CA ALA A 167 -4.27 -1.73 1.29
C ALA A 167 -2.80 -1.37 1.56
N MET A 168 -1.84 -2.26 1.30
CA MET A 168 -0.42 -1.96 1.49
C MET A 168 0.11 -1.02 0.41
N LEU A 169 1.08 -0.23 0.80
CA LEU A 169 1.94 0.48 -0.14
C LEU A 169 2.90 -0.53 -0.78
N ILE A 170 2.79 -0.71 -2.10
CA ILE A 170 3.61 -1.64 -2.87
C ILE A 170 4.25 -0.93 -4.07
N LYS A 171 5.30 -1.50 -4.60
CA LYS A 171 5.94 -1.13 -5.85
C LYS A 171 5.91 -2.34 -6.78
N ILE A 172 5.18 -2.25 -7.90
CA ILE A 172 5.19 -3.29 -8.94
C ILE A 172 6.34 -2.98 -9.88
N ILE A 173 7.25 -3.92 -10.06
CA ILE A 173 8.46 -3.74 -10.89
C ILE A 173 8.36 -4.42 -12.25
N ASP A 174 9.25 -4.06 -13.18
CA ASP A 174 9.41 -4.64 -14.51
C ASP A 174 8.13 -4.59 -15.36
N VAL A 175 7.53 -3.42 -15.50
CA VAL A 175 6.26 -3.25 -16.20
C VAL A 175 6.33 -2.22 -17.31
N TYR A 176 5.43 -2.38 -18.28
CA TYR A 176 5.16 -1.37 -19.30
C TYR A 176 3.65 -1.07 -19.38
N VAL A 177 3.31 0.06 -19.95
CA VAL A 177 1.91 0.45 -20.19
C VAL A 177 1.40 -0.21 -21.45
N GLN A 178 0.49 -1.17 -21.29
CA GLN A 178 -0.14 -1.88 -22.40
C GLN A 178 -1.33 -1.11 -22.98
N ASP A 179 -2.09 -0.40 -22.15
CA ASP A 179 -3.27 0.36 -22.56
C ASP A 179 -3.52 1.55 -21.59
N THR A 180 -4.27 2.55 -22.08
CA THR A 180 -4.60 3.78 -21.34
C THR A 180 -6.03 4.24 -21.62
N GLY A 181 -6.53 5.22 -20.85
CA GLY A 181 -7.73 5.97 -21.25
C GLY A 181 -9.06 5.45 -20.71
N TYR A 182 -9.03 4.58 -19.73
CA TYR A 182 -10.24 4.10 -19.07
C TYR A 182 -10.58 5.00 -17.87
N GLY A 183 -11.55 5.85 -18.05
CA GLY A 183 -12.04 6.75 -17.00
C GLY A 183 -12.38 8.13 -17.54
N LYS A 184 -13.43 8.76 -17.00
CA LYS A 184 -13.85 10.11 -17.43
C LYS A 184 -13.22 11.20 -16.57
N ALA A 185 -13.10 10.94 -15.27
CA ALA A 185 -12.63 11.92 -14.28
C ALA A 185 -11.20 11.64 -13.78
N TYR A 186 -10.64 10.49 -14.12
CA TYR A 186 -9.31 10.02 -13.71
C TYR A 186 -8.70 9.18 -14.82
N ASP A 187 -7.42 8.88 -14.71
CA ASP A 187 -6.72 8.01 -15.66
C ASP A 187 -6.52 6.61 -15.08
N ASN A 188 -6.66 5.62 -15.94
CA ASN A 188 -6.32 4.24 -15.67
C ASN A 188 -5.31 3.78 -16.72
N TYR A 189 -4.32 3.04 -16.27
CA TYR A 189 -3.26 2.48 -17.07
C TYR A 189 -3.25 0.97 -16.89
N LEU A 190 -3.30 0.21 -17.97
CA LEU A 190 -3.11 -1.23 -17.90
C LEU A 190 -1.60 -1.51 -17.94
N LEU A 191 -1.05 -1.86 -16.82
CA LEU A 191 0.32 -2.31 -16.71
C LEU A 191 0.43 -3.77 -17.12
N ALA A 192 1.45 -4.12 -17.87
CA ALA A 192 1.76 -5.49 -18.23
C ALA A 192 3.20 -5.82 -17.88
N SER A 193 3.46 -7.08 -17.56
CA SER A 193 4.81 -7.57 -17.29
C SER A 193 5.67 -7.51 -18.55
N ASN A 194 6.90 -7.07 -18.41
CA ASN A 194 7.91 -7.12 -19.48
C ASN A 194 8.29 -8.57 -19.86
N VAL A 195 8.05 -9.54 -18.96
CA VAL A 195 8.36 -10.96 -19.20
C VAL A 195 7.19 -11.71 -19.82
N ASP A 196 5.97 -11.49 -19.32
CA ASP A 196 4.75 -12.10 -19.84
C ASP A 196 3.64 -11.05 -19.99
N PRO A 197 3.39 -10.55 -21.21
CA PRO A 197 2.41 -9.49 -21.45
C PRO A 197 0.93 -9.91 -21.19
N ASN A 198 0.67 -11.17 -20.87
CA ASN A 198 -0.66 -11.60 -20.43
C ASN A 198 -0.88 -11.36 -18.92
N LEU A 199 0.18 -11.16 -18.17
CA LEU A 199 0.09 -10.78 -16.77
C LEU A 199 -0.08 -9.26 -16.68
N THR A 200 -1.22 -8.81 -16.21
CA THR A 200 -1.59 -7.40 -16.19
C THR A 200 -2.18 -6.97 -14.85
N CYS A 201 -2.00 -5.70 -14.52
CA CYS A 201 -2.63 -5.05 -13.37
C CYS A 201 -3.05 -3.64 -13.75
N TRP A 202 -4.22 -3.20 -13.32
CA TRP A 202 -4.61 -1.80 -13.47
C TRP A 202 -3.87 -0.92 -12.47
N ALA A 203 -3.27 0.17 -12.96
CA ALA A 203 -2.91 1.32 -12.15
C ALA A 203 -3.94 2.42 -12.35
N SER A 204 -4.41 3.03 -11.27
CA SER A 204 -5.49 4.02 -11.29
C SER A 204 -5.14 5.19 -10.38
N ASP A 205 -5.34 6.39 -10.85
CA ASP A 205 -5.21 7.61 -10.05
C ASP A 205 -6.57 8.15 -9.52
N TYR A 206 -7.62 7.32 -9.56
CA TYR A 206 -8.97 7.75 -9.24
C TYR A 206 -9.14 8.31 -7.81
N MET A 207 -8.29 7.94 -6.89
CA MET A 207 -8.33 8.47 -5.52
C MET A 207 -7.77 9.89 -5.41
N ASN A 208 -6.93 10.31 -6.35
CA ASN A 208 -6.17 11.55 -6.28
C ASN A 208 -6.50 12.51 -7.42
N ALA A 209 -6.83 11.97 -8.59
CA ALA A 209 -7.17 12.78 -9.75
C ALA A 209 -8.66 13.13 -9.78
N ASP A 210 -8.93 14.35 -10.21
CA ASP A 210 -10.28 14.86 -10.52
C ASP A 210 -10.14 15.85 -11.66
N LYS A 211 -10.35 15.38 -12.89
CA LYS A 211 -10.20 16.18 -14.11
C LYS A 211 -11.15 17.36 -14.14
N ASP A 212 -12.34 17.23 -13.55
CA ASP A 212 -13.33 18.31 -13.46
C ASP A 212 -12.82 19.46 -12.56
N LYS A 213 -11.94 19.16 -11.63
CA LYS A 213 -11.27 20.15 -10.76
C LYS A 213 -9.87 20.53 -11.25
N GLY A 214 -9.43 20.00 -12.40
CA GLY A 214 -8.08 20.25 -12.93
C GLY A 214 -6.97 19.50 -12.19
N LEU A 215 -7.31 18.48 -11.43
CA LEU A 215 -6.34 17.61 -10.76
C LEU A 215 -5.97 16.48 -11.72
N ILE A 216 -4.90 16.68 -12.49
CA ILE A 216 -4.33 15.70 -13.41
C ILE A 216 -3.05 15.17 -12.76
N TYR A 217 -2.93 13.84 -12.66
CA TYR A 217 -1.84 13.22 -11.93
C TYR A 217 -0.69 12.76 -12.83
N HIS A 218 -0.98 12.04 -13.90
CA HIS A 218 0.04 11.48 -14.80
C HIS A 218 -0.29 11.79 -16.27
N PRO A 219 -0.18 13.06 -16.71
CA PRO A 219 -0.68 13.48 -18.01
C PRO A 219 0.16 13.02 -19.21
N TYR A 220 1.34 12.45 -18.98
CA TYR A 220 2.32 12.14 -20.02
C TYR A 220 2.65 10.65 -20.17
N ILE A 221 1.83 9.78 -19.60
CA ILE A 221 2.04 8.33 -19.71
C ILE A 221 1.45 7.84 -21.03
N GLU A 222 2.28 7.16 -21.82
CA GLU A 222 1.95 6.66 -23.15
C GLU A 222 1.98 5.14 -23.23
N ILE A 223 1.20 4.57 -24.16
CA ILE A 223 1.23 3.14 -24.45
C ILE A 223 2.63 2.73 -24.94
N GLY A 224 3.14 1.63 -24.42
CA GLY A 224 4.48 1.11 -24.71
C GLY A 224 5.59 1.71 -23.87
N GLN A 225 5.29 2.68 -23.00
CA GLN A 225 6.26 3.23 -22.08
C GLN A 225 6.63 2.20 -21.00
N ASN A 226 7.92 1.99 -20.80
CA ASN A 226 8.45 1.11 -19.78
C ASN A 226 8.70 1.88 -18.49
N PHE A 227 8.45 1.20 -17.39
CA PHE A 227 8.76 1.68 -16.05
C PHE A 227 9.50 0.59 -15.30
N CYS A 228 10.54 0.99 -14.61
CA CYS A 228 11.23 0.15 -13.65
C CYS A 228 10.23 -0.28 -12.56
N GLY A 229 9.46 0.66 -12.04
CA GLY A 229 8.42 0.33 -11.08
C GLY A 229 7.28 1.34 -11.03
N VAL A 230 6.13 0.88 -10.56
CA VAL A 230 4.96 1.74 -10.29
C VAL A 230 4.52 1.55 -8.85
N THR A 231 4.51 2.65 -8.08
CA THR A 231 4.19 2.64 -6.65
C THR A 231 2.75 3.07 -6.39
N GLY A 232 2.10 2.39 -5.48
CA GLY A 232 0.74 2.74 -5.06
C GLY A 232 0.23 1.86 -3.94
N VAL A 233 -1.03 2.08 -3.59
CA VAL A 233 -1.76 1.23 -2.66
C VAL A 233 -2.51 0.16 -3.44
N LEU A 234 -2.38 -1.10 -3.05
CA LEU A 234 -3.12 -2.18 -3.67
C LEU A 234 -4.57 -2.21 -3.14
N GLU A 235 -5.53 -2.19 -4.03
CA GLU A 235 -6.96 -2.33 -3.71
C GLU A 235 -7.54 -3.51 -4.47
N GLN A 236 -8.36 -4.32 -3.80
CA GLN A 236 -9.23 -5.26 -4.47
C GLN A 236 -10.48 -4.50 -4.95
N TYR A 237 -10.79 -4.60 -6.22
CA TYR A 237 -11.95 -3.97 -6.82
C TYR A 237 -12.93 -5.01 -7.35
N THR A 238 -14.12 -5.03 -6.78
CA THR A 238 -15.18 -5.96 -7.18
C THR A 238 -16.43 -5.21 -7.59
N GLY A 239 -17.13 -5.75 -8.58
CA GLY A 239 -18.36 -5.15 -9.05
C GLY A 239 -19.12 -6.02 -10.04
N GLU A 240 -20.31 -5.56 -10.40
CA GLU A 240 -21.13 -6.13 -11.44
C GLU A 240 -21.58 -5.02 -12.38
N LYS A 241 -21.36 -5.22 -13.67
CA LYS A 241 -21.81 -4.31 -14.72
C LYS A 241 -22.35 -5.09 -15.89
N GLU A 242 -23.60 -4.79 -16.28
CA GLU A 242 -24.27 -5.39 -17.46
C GLU A 242 -24.32 -6.92 -17.39
N GLY A 243 -24.42 -7.50 -16.17
CA GLY A 243 -24.44 -8.94 -15.95
C GLY A 243 -23.05 -9.60 -15.92
N PHE A 244 -21.99 -8.84 -16.01
CA PHE A 244 -20.64 -9.33 -15.84
C PHE A 244 -20.16 -9.01 -14.41
N TYR A 245 -19.72 -10.05 -13.70
CA TYR A 245 -19.04 -9.94 -12.44
C TYR A 245 -17.54 -9.78 -12.71
N TYR A 246 -16.89 -8.83 -12.05
CA TYR A 246 -15.45 -8.63 -12.09
C TYR A 246 -14.90 -8.52 -10.67
N ASP A 247 -13.73 -9.11 -10.48
CA ASP A 247 -12.98 -9.14 -9.25
C ASP A 247 -11.50 -9.12 -9.62
N TYR A 248 -10.77 -8.07 -9.25
CA TYR A 248 -9.38 -7.91 -9.59
C TYR A 248 -8.67 -6.95 -8.63
N TYR A 249 -7.36 -7.09 -8.55
CA TYR A 249 -6.53 -6.13 -7.84
C TYR A 249 -6.14 -4.98 -8.76
N GLN A 250 -6.13 -3.77 -8.21
CA GLN A 250 -5.64 -2.57 -8.89
C GLN A 250 -4.71 -1.80 -7.98
N LEU A 251 -3.72 -1.15 -8.59
CA LEU A 251 -2.78 -0.28 -7.92
C LEU A 251 -3.33 1.15 -7.93
N LEU A 252 -3.55 1.74 -6.77
CA LEU A 252 -3.97 3.12 -6.64
C LEU A 252 -2.74 3.99 -6.45
N THR A 253 -2.35 4.74 -7.47
CA THR A 253 -1.18 5.62 -7.39
C THR A 253 -1.38 6.70 -6.33
N THR A 254 -0.38 6.94 -5.51
CA THR A 254 -0.47 7.83 -4.35
C THR A 254 0.24 9.17 -4.54
N SER A 255 1.06 9.30 -5.56
CA SER A 255 1.81 10.51 -5.87
C SER A 255 1.98 10.71 -7.37
N THR A 256 2.41 11.90 -7.78
CA THR A 256 2.79 12.20 -9.17
C THR A 256 4.08 11.48 -9.59
N GLU A 257 4.84 10.96 -8.64
CA GLU A 257 6.11 10.26 -8.82
C GLU A 257 5.93 8.73 -8.69
N ALA A 258 4.69 8.26 -8.81
CA ALA A 258 4.38 6.83 -8.68
C ALA A 258 5.05 5.97 -9.77
N PHE A 259 5.33 6.55 -10.94
CA PHE A 259 5.90 5.87 -12.08
C PHE A 259 7.40 6.12 -12.14
N ALA A 260 8.20 5.17 -11.68
CA ALA A 260 9.65 5.26 -11.68
C ALA A 260 10.25 4.82 -13.04
N ILE A 261 11.10 5.65 -13.60
CA ILE A 261 11.84 5.35 -14.83
C ILE A 261 13.13 4.61 -14.43
N ASP A 262 13.57 3.72 -15.31
CA ASP A 262 14.88 3.05 -15.21
C ASP A 262 16.02 4.06 -14.98
N GLN A 263 16.83 3.84 -13.97
CA GLN A 263 17.96 4.69 -13.63
C GLN A 263 19.26 3.93 -13.78
N THR A 264 20.23 4.54 -14.45
CA THR A 264 21.53 3.89 -14.73
C THR A 264 22.39 3.63 -13.49
N ALA A 265 22.00 4.09 -12.32
CA ALA A 265 22.67 3.88 -11.05
C ALA A 265 21.88 3.00 -10.07
N ASP A 266 20.78 2.42 -10.53
CA ASP A 266 20.03 1.37 -9.86
C ASP A 266 20.74 0.05 -10.16
N PHE A 267 21.62 -0.39 -9.26
CA PHE A 267 22.48 -1.56 -9.46
C PHE A 267 21.90 -2.85 -8.93
N ASP A 268 20.91 -2.78 -8.06
CA ASP A 268 20.23 -3.96 -7.53
C ASP A 268 18.83 -4.19 -8.14
N ASP A 269 18.47 -3.35 -9.15
CA ASP A 269 17.25 -3.44 -9.95
C ASP A 269 15.96 -3.37 -9.09
N ASP A 270 15.99 -2.59 -8.01
CA ASP A 270 14.81 -2.42 -7.13
C ASP A 270 14.02 -1.14 -7.42
N CYS A 271 14.46 -0.40 -8.44
CA CYS A 271 13.82 0.81 -8.96
C CYS A 271 13.97 2.06 -8.08
N ASP A 272 14.95 2.10 -7.23
CA ASP A 272 15.40 3.36 -6.66
C ASP A 272 16.93 3.43 -6.67
N VAL A 273 17.47 4.57 -6.30
CA VAL A 273 18.92 4.74 -6.18
C VAL A 273 19.20 5.12 -4.74
N ASP A 274 19.67 4.16 -3.96
CA ASP A 274 19.84 4.33 -2.53
C ASP A 274 21.19 3.81 -1.98
N PHE A 275 21.23 3.49 -0.70
CA PHE A 275 22.43 2.97 -0.06
C PHE A 275 22.79 1.54 -0.48
N ALA A 276 21.84 0.75 -0.98
CA ALA A 276 22.14 -0.58 -1.50
C ALA A 276 22.93 -0.47 -2.80
N ASP A 277 22.51 0.43 -3.71
CA ASP A 277 23.26 0.76 -4.94
C ASP A 277 24.61 1.38 -4.66
N PHE A 278 24.63 2.31 -3.68
CA PHE A 278 25.91 2.89 -3.27
C PHE A 278 26.90 1.83 -2.76
N ASN A 279 26.42 0.81 -2.07
CA ASN A 279 27.26 -0.30 -1.62
C ASN A 279 27.84 -1.09 -2.81
N ILE A 280 27.01 -1.38 -3.82
CA ILE A 280 27.45 -2.05 -5.06
C ILE A 280 28.42 -1.15 -5.82
N PHE A 281 28.11 0.13 -5.99
CA PHE A 281 29.03 1.10 -6.59
C PHE A 281 30.39 1.13 -5.89
N ALA A 282 30.40 1.14 -4.54
CA ALA A 282 31.60 1.21 -3.74
C ALA A 282 32.51 -0.04 -3.90
N GLU A 283 31.95 -1.20 -4.21
CA GLU A 283 32.73 -2.42 -4.50
C GLU A 283 33.61 -2.26 -5.75
N HIS A 284 33.18 -1.41 -6.69
CA HIS A 284 33.91 -1.11 -7.94
C HIS A 284 34.79 0.14 -7.83
N TRP A 285 34.83 0.80 -6.67
CA TRP A 285 35.58 2.04 -6.48
C TRP A 285 37.05 1.91 -6.85
N LEU A 286 37.56 2.81 -7.71
CA LEU A 286 38.92 2.81 -8.26
C LEU A 286 39.26 1.59 -9.15
N GLN A 287 38.27 0.84 -9.59
CA GLN A 287 38.46 -0.21 -10.58
C GLN A 287 38.85 0.42 -11.91
N THR A 288 39.84 -0.19 -12.60
CA THR A 288 40.36 0.27 -13.89
C THR A 288 40.13 -0.78 -14.96
N GLY A 289 40.13 -0.34 -16.22
CA GLY A 289 39.92 -1.23 -17.37
C GLY A 289 38.45 -1.54 -17.61
N CYS A 290 37.56 -0.69 -17.12
CA CYS A 290 36.13 -0.75 -17.41
C CYS A 290 35.91 -0.62 -18.93
N SER A 291 35.16 -1.54 -19.49
CA SER A 291 34.90 -1.58 -20.93
C SER A 291 33.61 -2.35 -21.21
N GLU A 292 33.07 -2.19 -22.42
CA GLU A 292 31.94 -3.01 -22.85
C GLU A 292 32.20 -4.52 -22.68
N PRO A 293 31.18 -5.32 -22.37
CA PRO A 293 29.77 -4.88 -22.17
C PRO A 293 29.42 -4.45 -20.73
N ASP A 294 30.32 -4.67 -19.77
CA ASP A 294 30.01 -4.65 -18.37
C ASP A 294 30.28 -3.29 -17.67
N TRP A 295 31.26 -2.51 -18.18
CA TRP A 295 31.60 -1.21 -17.58
C TRP A 295 31.86 -1.27 -16.07
N CYS A 296 32.54 -2.30 -15.58
CA CYS A 296 32.77 -2.54 -14.16
C CYS A 296 31.46 -2.69 -13.36
N GLY A 297 30.60 -3.63 -13.80
CA GLY A 297 29.29 -3.81 -13.18
C GLY A 297 28.32 -2.62 -13.37
N GLY A 298 28.55 -1.81 -14.40
CA GLY A 298 27.79 -0.58 -14.62
C GLY A 298 28.30 0.64 -13.87
N ALA A 299 29.26 0.49 -12.96
CA ALA A 299 29.72 1.56 -12.06
C ALA A 299 30.54 2.67 -12.76
N ASP A 300 31.08 2.44 -13.95
CA ASP A 300 31.60 3.51 -14.82
C ASP A 300 30.40 4.21 -15.49
N LEU A 301 29.84 5.19 -14.79
CA LEU A 301 28.58 5.87 -15.13
C LEU A 301 28.79 6.96 -16.17
N THR A 302 30.03 7.37 -16.45
CA THR A 302 30.33 8.48 -17.36
C THR A 302 30.48 8.00 -18.81
N LYS A 303 29.61 7.08 -19.25
CA LYS A 303 29.63 6.38 -20.55
C LYS A 303 29.72 7.27 -21.79
N GLU A 304 29.38 8.55 -21.72
CA GLU A 304 29.56 9.51 -22.83
C GLU A 304 31.02 9.89 -23.06
N LYS A 305 31.89 9.70 -22.05
CA LYS A 305 33.34 9.80 -22.11
C LYS A 305 33.93 8.76 -21.13
N PRO A 306 33.75 7.47 -21.42
CA PRO A 306 34.26 6.46 -20.52
C PRO A 306 35.77 6.56 -20.50
N ASP A 307 36.32 6.78 -19.33
CA ASP A 307 37.78 6.76 -19.12
C ASP A 307 38.26 5.40 -18.67
N GLY A 308 37.33 4.45 -18.47
CA GLY A 308 37.62 3.07 -18.07
C GLY A 308 38.03 2.95 -16.61
N LEU A 309 37.64 3.91 -15.78
CA LEU A 309 37.97 4.00 -14.38
C LEU A 309 36.73 4.42 -13.58
N VAL A 310 36.42 3.73 -12.50
CA VAL A 310 35.37 4.18 -11.55
C VAL A 310 35.99 5.17 -10.57
N ASP A 311 35.63 6.43 -10.70
CA ASP A 311 36.25 7.50 -9.92
C ASP A 311 35.24 8.59 -9.39
N THR A 312 35.74 9.75 -9.08
CA THR A 312 34.94 10.85 -8.52
C THR A 312 33.92 11.42 -9.51
N PHE A 313 34.11 11.23 -10.81
CA PHE A 313 33.12 11.67 -11.81
C PHE A 313 31.90 10.75 -11.83
N ASP A 314 32.14 9.44 -11.66
CA ASP A 314 31.05 8.45 -11.55
C ASP A 314 30.30 8.62 -10.23
N LEU A 315 31.03 8.87 -9.14
CA LEU A 315 30.40 9.19 -7.85
C LEU A 315 29.52 10.47 -7.94
N LEU A 316 29.97 11.48 -8.66
CA LEU A 316 29.17 12.68 -8.88
C LEU A 316 27.89 12.37 -9.67
N LYS A 317 28.01 11.52 -10.70
CA LYS A 317 26.86 11.08 -11.50
C LYS A 317 25.90 10.25 -10.66
N PHE A 318 26.40 9.31 -9.87
CA PHE A 318 25.63 8.54 -8.92
C PHE A 318 24.85 9.44 -7.95
N ALA A 319 25.54 10.41 -7.35
CA ALA A 319 24.90 11.33 -6.40
C ALA A 319 23.80 12.21 -7.05
N GLN A 320 23.94 12.56 -8.32
CA GLN A 320 22.89 13.27 -9.07
C GLN A 320 21.64 12.39 -9.23
N LEU A 321 21.82 11.14 -9.66
CA LEU A 321 20.72 10.20 -9.84
C LEU A 321 20.03 9.87 -8.50
N TRP A 322 20.78 9.75 -7.41
CA TRP A 322 20.21 9.57 -6.06
C TRP A 322 19.30 10.73 -5.66
N LEU A 323 19.65 11.96 -6.01
CA LEU A 323 18.85 13.15 -5.67
C LEU A 323 17.61 13.33 -6.58
N GLU A 324 17.69 12.80 -7.82
CA GLU A 324 16.60 12.86 -8.79
C GLU A 324 15.53 11.78 -8.55
N GLY A 325 15.89 10.67 -7.89
CA GLY A 325 15.03 9.52 -7.59
C GLY A 325 14.21 9.62 -6.28
N ARG A 326 14.16 10.81 -5.66
CA ARG A 326 13.43 11.05 -4.38
C ARG A 326 12.16 11.82 -4.56
#